data_0d80b941c04dc205e914849c1da603df
#
_entry.id   0d80b941c04dc205e914849c1da603df
#
_cell.length_a   1.000
_cell.length_b   1.000
_cell.length_c   1.000
_cell.angle_alpha   90.00
_cell.angle_beta   90.00
_cell.angle_gamma   90.00
#
_symmetry.space_group_name_H-M   'P 1'
#
loop_
_entity.id
_entity.type
_entity.pdbx_description
1 polymer ?
#
loop_
_entity_poly.entity_id
_entity_poly.type
_entity_poly.pdbx_seq_one_letter_code
_entity_poly.pdbx_strand_id
1 'polypeptide(L)'
;MGITKSYPVRFTPKGLCDAFDATDAFLGACTALTNLVFDQGNPELVVPRPGVGAALTNFSGFTSPTYVSVYIVVGTIVYGMVSTARNPGFDEPFAFNLLTNTFITVSGVTAGNVPTSPSTSGAWTPPTMTVVSTKVLVTHPGFSGSGSNFFGVIDISNPAAPAWSSSNLATNALPSVPTAVANFNNRAWFAIGNVAYYSDVLAPTTRTNASQSVTLGDVTAITAFAGLPVQTTSGGVIAALVAFKATQIWQVTGDAAVNTLAVNYISLTNGTSVPRSVSQAPQGTFFIGPDAPYLINTLGAVQQVVNDGRPTADIQVPFQNVTQPTRGAAAFAGTVYRVCIPTVIAGQAQTNDYWFDFRRRRWNGPHTFTYDCAAQYGSAFILSGPATGARLFLSTSTPTPNTAYNDSGSGFTCHMRSSTFPKNNRMTQLQVVESSIELGASGGNTTFNITALNEQNVTLGTYAQQLTPGGAVWGSFTWGSANWSANASVPATYPMAWPAPLVFAKIALDVVVQSSNPFQIGTFYARYQDTGYINQG
;
A
#
# COMPACT_ATOMS: atom_id res chain seq x y z
N MET A 1 46.78 -34.00 -3.13
CA MET A 1 46.09 -32.70 -2.94
C MET A 1 44.80 -32.76 -3.73
N GLY A 2 43.67 -32.86 -3.08
CA GLY A 2 42.38 -32.81 -3.77
C GLY A 2 42.15 -31.41 -4.29
N ILE A 3 41.67 -31.29 -5.52
CA ILE A 3 41.27 -29.99 -6.10
C ILE A 3 40.03 -29.51 -5.32
N THR A 4 40.22 -28.52 -4.46
CA THR A 4 39.12 -27.90 -3.72
C THR A 4 38.24 -27.15 -4.72
N LYS A 5 37.05 -27.66 -4.99
CA LYS A 5 36.12 -26.99 -5.93
C LYS A 5 35.58 -25.72 -5.27
N SER A 6 35.74 -24.59 -5.92
CA SER A 6 35.11 -23.34 -5.52
C SER A 6 33.86 -23.08 -6.35
N TYR A 7 32.80 -22.61 -5.69
CA TYR A 7 31.49 -22.36 -6.30
C TYR A 7 31.15 -20.87 -6.15
N PRO A 8 30.95 -20.15 -7.26
CA PRO A 8 30.46 -18.78 -7.21
C PRO A 8 28.97 -18.77 -6.91
N VAL A 9 28.54 -17.82 -6.10
CA VAL A 9 27.15 -17.47 -5.89
C VAL A 9 26.95 -15.99 -6.14
N ARG A 10 25.90 -15.65 -6.88
CA ARG A 10 25.41 -14.29 -7.06
C ARG A 10 24.01 -14.20 -6.50
N PHE A 11 23.80 -13.31 -5.53
CA PHE A 11 22.49 -12.99 -4.99
C PHE A 11 22.14 -11.55 -5.44
N THR A 12 21.11 -11.40 -6.27
CA THR A 12 20.55 -10.11 -6.67
C THR A 12 19.12 -10.03 -6.13
N PRO A 13 18.72 -8.96 -5.41
CA PRO A 13 17.37 -8.82 -4.89
C PRO A 13 16.33 -8.87 -6.01
N LYS A 14 15.25 -9.68 -5.83
CA LYS A 14 14.20 -9.86 -6.84
C LYS A 14 12.78 -9.64 -6.32
N GLY A 15 12.60 -9.38 -5.05
CA GLY A 15 11.30 -9.12 -4.44
C GLY A 15 11.15 -9.71 -3.05
N LEU A 16 10.16 -9.23 -2.32
CA LEU A 16 9.78 -9.77 -1.02
C LEU A 16 9.06 -11.11 -1.18
N CYS A 17 9.41 -12.08 -0.35
CA CYS A 17 8.79 -13.41 -0.32
C CYS A 17 8.71 -13.90 1.13
N ASP A 18 7.50 -14.18 1.61
CA ASP A 18 7.23 -14.75 2.94
C ASP A 18 6.35 -16.01 2.88
N ALA A 19 5.87 -16.38 1.69
CA ALA A 19 5.01 -17.54 1.49
C ALA A 19 5.76 -18.87 1.62
N PHE A 20 7.09 -18.84 1.61
CA PHE A 20 7.95 -20.02 1.69
C PHE A 20 8.97 -19.85 2.82
N ASP A 21 9.40 -20.96 3.38
CA ASP A 21 10.58 -20.94 4.25
C ASP A 21 11.76 -20.30 3.52
N ALA A 22 12.62 -19.58 4.26
CA ALA A 22 13.78 -18.89 3.68
C ALA A 22 14.70 -19.86 2.92
N THR A 23 14.70 -21.15 3.26
CA THR A 23 15.49 -22.19 2.58
C THR A 23 14.88 -22.60 1.24
N ASP A 24 13.57 -22.55 1.09
CA ASP A 24 12.83 -22.97 -0.10
C ASP A 24 12.50 -21.82 -1.04
N ALA A 25 12.60 -20.58 -0.56
CA ALA A 25 12.40 -19.40 -1.38
C ALA A 25 13.39 -19.36 -2.56
N PHE A 26 12.98 -18.78 -3.69
CA PHE A 26 13.81 -18.69 -4.89
C PHE A 26 15.09 -17.85 -4.67
N LEU A 27 16.12 -18.11 -5.46
CA LEU A 27 17.36 -17.29 -5.40
C LEU A 27 17.08 -15.85 -5.81
N GLY A 28 17.40 -14.91 -4.92
CA GLY A 28 17.08 -13.49 -5.06
C GLY A 28 15.85 -13.07 -4.28
N ALA A 29 15.07 -14.01 -3.71
CA ALA A 29 14.00 -13.67 -2.78
C ALA A 29 14.59 -12.98 -1.54
N CYS A 30 13.92 -11.93 -1.09
CA CYS A 30 14.20 -11.28 0.19
C CYS A 30 13.11 -11.65 1.18
N THR A 31 13.46 -12.02 2.39
CA THR A 31 12.49 -12.26 3.48
C THR A 31 12.13 -10.96 4.21
N ALA A 32 12.90 -9.89 4.00
CA ALA A 32 12.58 -8.53 4.40
C ALA A 32 13.15 -7.52 3.39
N LEU A 33 12.36 -6.48 3.09
CA LEU A 33 12.74 -5.28 2.32
C LEU A 33 12.15 -4.05 3.02
N THR A 34 12.38 -3.94 4.34
CA THR A 34 11.79 -2.90 5.17
C THR A 34 12.32 -1.52 4.78
N ASN A 35 11.43 -0.60 4.45
CA ASN A 35 11.73 0.75 3.99
C ASN A 35 12.64 0.82 2.74
N LEU A 36 12.66 -0.24 1.94
CA LEU A 36 13.41 -0.37 0.70
C LEU A 36 12.49 -0.61 -0.48
N VAL A 37 12.81 -0.02 -1.61
CA VAL A 37 12.14 -0.20 -2.90
C VAL A 37 13.16 -0.43 -4.00
N PHE A 38 12.73 -0.96 -5.15
CA PHE A 38 13.63 -1.14 -6.30
C PHE A 38 13.90 0.19 -7.01
N ASP A 39 15.15 0.44 -7.36
CA ASP A 39 15.56 1.64 -8.08
C ASP A 39 14.88 1.74 -9.45
N GLN A 40 14.51 2.96 -9.84
CA GLN A 40 13.78 3.19 -11.10
C GLN A 40 14.68 3.01 -12.34
N GLY A 41 15.95 3.34 -12.23
CA GLY A 41 16.92 3.23 -13.32
C GLY A 41 17.55 1.85 -13.44
N ASN A 42 17.81 1.19 -12.31
CA ASN A 42 18.42 -0.14 -12.27
C ASN A 42 17.62 -1.10 -11.37
N PRO A 43 16.86 -2.03 -11.94
CA PRO A 43 16.01 -2.95 -11.16
C PRO A 43 16.78 -4.02 -10.37
N GLU A 44 18.09 -4.08 -10.48
CA GLU A 44 18.95 -4.93 -9.66
C GLU A 44 19.39 -4.25 -8.34
N LEU A 45 19.09 -2.96 -8.19
CA LEU A 45 19.40 -2.19 -6.99
C LEU A 45 18.14 -1.96 -6.16
N VAL A 46 18.31 -1.98 -4.84
CA VAL A 46 17.31 -1.50 -3.89
C VAL A 46 17.80 -0.20 -3.25
N VAL A 47 16.86 0.71 -3.04
CA VAL A 47 17.09 2.06 -2.51
C VAL A 47 16.12 2.33 -1.37
N PRO A 48 16.40 3.28 -0.47
CA PRO A 48 15.41 3.68 0.53
C PRO A 48 14.15 4.18 -0.17
N ARG A 49 12.98 3.80 0.38
CA ARG A 49 11.73 4.36 -0.10
C ARG A 49 11.68 5.87 0.11
N PRO A 50 10.91 6.61 -0.68
CA PRO A 50 10.58 7.98 -0.33
C PRO A 50 9.88 8.02 1.04
N GLY A 51 10.29 8.94 1.90
CA GLY A 51 9.58 9.27 3.12
C GLY A 51 8.36 10.13 2.84
N VAL A 52 7.54 10.34 3.85
CA VAL A 52 6.34 11.18 3.72
C VAL A 52 6.59 12.65 4.09
N GLY A 53 7.78 12.97 4.63
CA GLY A 53 8.11 14.32 5.05
C GLY A 53 7.23 14.84 6.19
N ALA A 54 7.06 16.17 6.25
CA ALA A 54 6.16 16.79 7.21
C ALA A 54 4.69 16.62 6.83
N ALA A 55 3.80 16.62 7.82
CA ALA A 55 2.36 16.63 7.56
C ALA A 55 1.94 17.89 6.81
N LEU A 56 1.06 17.76 5.83
CA LEU A 56 0.44 18.89 5.12
C LEU A 56 -0.46 19.70 6.05
N THR A 57 -1.14 19.02 6.96
CA THR A 57 -1.98 19.63 7.99
C THR A 57 -2.11 18.72 9.20
N ASN A 58 -2.35 19.32 10.37
CA ASN A 58 -2.67 18.66 11.63
C ASN A 58 -4.10 18.95 12.11
N PHE A 59 -4.96 19.48 11.24
CA PHE A 59 -6.36 19.80 11.55
C PHE A 59 -6.57 20.76 12.73
N SER A 60 -5.64 21.67 12.98
CA SER A 60 -5.69 22.60 14.13
C SER A 60 -6.94 23.50 14.18
N GLY A 61 -7.67 23.63 13.07
CA GLY A 61 -8.96 24.34 13.00
C GLY A 61 -10.16 23.55 13.52
N PHE A 62 -10.00 22.26 13.86
CA PHE A 62 -11.05 21.39 14.38
C PHE A 62 -10.88 21.16 15.87
N THR A 63 -11.99 20.93 16.59
CA THR A 63 -11.96 20.69 18.03
C THR A 63 -11.43 19.30 18.35
N SER A 64 -10.21 19.21 18.88
CA SER A 64 -9.55 17.95 19.26
C SER A 64 -9.66 16.86 18.18
N PRO A 65 -9.09 17.08 17.00
CA PRO A 65 -9.17 16.12 15.91
C PRO A 65 -8.39 14.86 16.29
N THR A 66 -9.01 13.67 16.11
CA THR A 66 -8.44 12.39 16.53
C THR A 66 -7.91 11.58 15.36
N TYR A 67 -8.69 11.44 14.26
CA TYR A 67 -8.27 10.76 13.05
C TYR A 67 -9.10 11.20 11.84
N VAL A 68 -8.62 10.93 10.64
CA VAL A 68 -9.37 11.13 9.40
C VAL A 68 -10.06 9.82 9.04
N SER A 69 -11.40 9.82 9.02
CA SER A 69 -12.17 8.58 8.84
C SER A 69 -12.29 8.14 7.38
N VAL A 70 -12.37 9.10 6.45
CA VAL A 70 -12.43 8.86 5.00
C VAL A 70 -12.15 10.15 4.25
N TYR A 71 -11.62 10.05 3.04
CA TYR A 71 -11.53 11.19 2.10
C TYR A 71 -11.40 10.72 0.65
N ILE A 72 -11.65 11.67 -0.24
CA ILE A 72 -11.45 11.54 -1.67
C ILE A 72 -10.76 12.81 -2.20
N VAL A 73 -9.94 12.67 -3.23
CA VAL A 73 -9.28 13.80 -3.89
C VAL A 73 -10.03 14.13 -5.17
N VAL A 74 -10.46 15.38 -5.29
CA VAL A 74 -11.13 15.91 -6.50
C VAL A 74 -10.34 17.10 -7.01
N GLY A 75 -9.65 16.92 -8.14
CA GLY A 75 -8.70 17.90 -8.62
C GLY A 75 -7.56 18.14 -7.64
N THR A 76 -7.51 19.32 -7.04
CA THR A 76 -6.49 19.73 -6.05
C THR A 76 -7.05 19.83 -4.63
N ILE A 77 -8.29 19.42 -4.42
CA ILE A 77 -8.96 19.53 -3.10
C ILE A 77 -9.23 18.14 -2.56
N VAL A 78 -8.87 17.93 -1.29
CA VAL A 78 -9.23 16.76 -0.50
C VAL A 78 -10.53 17.05 0.23
N TYR A 79 -11.58 16.30 -0.06
CA TYR A 79 -12.84 16.31 0.67
C TYR A 79 -12.90 15.09 1.55
N GLY A 80 -13.25 15.23 2.82
CA GLY A 80 -13.26 14.09 3.73
C GLY A 80 -14.03 14.35 5.02
N MET A 81 -13.90 13.38 5.93
CA MET A 81 -14.47 13.42 7.26
C MET A 81 -13.35 13.29 8.29
N VAL A 82 -13.36 14.15 9.31
CA VAL A 82 -12.42 14.11 10.43
C VAL A 82 -13.18 13.88 11.73
N SER A 83 -12.72 12.91 12.49
CA SER A 83 -13.27 12.60 13.80
C SER A 83 -12.82 13.63 14.82
N THR A 84 -13.75 14.23 15.55
CA THR A 84 -13.50 15.24 16.58
C THR A 84 -13.92 14.71 17.95
N ALA A 85 -13.23 15.16 19.01
CA ALA A 85 -13.52 14.74 20.38
C ALA A 85 -14.66 15.56 21.01
N ARG A 86 -15.70 15.90 20.22
CA ARG A 86 -16.93 16.48 20.79
C ARG A 86 -17.72 15.40 21.52
N ASN A 87 -18.41 15.74 22.58
CA ASN A 87 -19.21 14.80 23.39
C ASN A 87 -20.71 14.86 23.01
N PRO A 88 -21.30 13.80 22.36
CA PRO A 88 -20.61 12.63 21.81
C PRO A 88 -19.71 13.01 20.63
N GLY A 89 -18.68 12.21 20.33
CA GLY A 89 -17.80 12.42 19.19
C GLY A 89 -18.55 12.38 17.85
N PHE A 90 -18.25 13.30 16.97
CA PHE A 90 -18.80 13.37 15.61
C PHE A 90 -17.69 13.37 14.58
N ASP A 91 -18.00 12.88 13.39
CA ASP A 91 -17.17 13.04 12.21
C ASP A 91 -17.65 14.28 11.45
N GLU A 92 -16.78 15.29 11.37
CA GLU A 92 -17.10 16.55 10.68
C GLU A 92 -16.52 16.56 9.26
N PRO A 93 -17.25 17.07 8.26
CA PRO A 93 -16.74 17.21 6.91
C PRO A 93 -15.67 18.29 6.84
N PHE A 94 -14.66 18.05 5.99
CA PHE A 94 -13.62 19.03 5.69
C PHE A 94 -13.35 19.13 4.20
N ALA A 95 -12.79 20.27 3.77
CA ALA A 95 -12.20 20.48 2.46
C ALA A 95 -10.81 21.11 2.65
N PHE A 96 -9.79 20.54 2.02
CA PHE A 96 -8.40 20.98 2.14
C PHE A 96 -7.76 21.14 0.76
N ASN A 97 -7.24 22.33 0.47
CA ASN A 97 -6.60 22.64 -0.81
C ASN A 97 -5.10 22.25 -0.76
N LEU A 98 -4.70 21.32 -1.59
CA LEU A 98 -3.33 20.80 -1.67
C LEU A 98 -2.32 21.79 -2.29
N LEU A 99 -2.78 22.79 -3.04
CA LEU A 99 -1.89 23.79 -3.63
C LEU A 99 -1.52 24.89 -2.64
N THR A 100 -2.50 25.31 -1.83
CA THR A 100 -2.32 26.40 -0.86
C THR A 100 -2.01 25.91 0.55
N ASN A 101 -2.17 24.61 0.80
CA ASN A 101 -2.09 23.98 2.12
C ASN A 101 -3.04 24.64 3.14
N THR A 102 -4.25 24.97 2.71
CA THR A 102 -5.26 25.64 3.55
C THR A 102 -6.59 24.92 3.55
N PHE A 103 -7.33 25.01 4.66
CA PHE A 103 -8.72 24.55 4.71
C PHE A 103 -9.64 25.51 3.99
N ILE A 104 -10.65 24.95 3.32
CA ILE A 104 -11.79 25.65 2.77
C ILE A 104 -12.97 25.40 3.72
N THR A 105 -13.64 26.44 4.13
CA THR A 105 -14.79 26.32 5.05
C THR A 105 -15.94 25.57 4.36
N VAL A 106 -16.36 24.47 4.97
CA VAL A 106 -17.56 23.72 4.56
C VAL A 106 -18.77 24.30 5.32
N SER A 107 -19.70 24.91 4.61
CA SER A 107 -20.90 25.49 5.22
C SER A 107 -21.97 24.43 5.52
N GLY A 108 -23.00 24.77 6.30
CA GLY A 108 -24.16 23.90 6.57
C GLY A 108 -23.92 22.77 7.60
N VAL A 109 -22.77 22.74 8.24
CA VAL A 109 -22.43 21.71 9.25
C VAL A 109 -23.13 22.02 10.57
N THR A 110 -23.93 21.08 11.06
CA THR A 110 -24.62 21.16 12.36
C THR A 110 -24.54 19.80 13.09
N ALA A 111 -24.63 19.79 14.42
CA ALA A 111 -24.58 18.58 15.21
C ALA A 111 -25.67 17.55 14.85
N GLY A 112 -26.78 18.00 14.28
CA GLY A 112 -27.88 17.12 13.88
C GLY A 112 -27.75 16.49 12.50
N ASN A 113 -26.79 16.95 11.66
CA ASN A 113 -26.62 16.46 10.30
C ASN A 113 -25.24 15.82 10.03
N VAL A 114 -24.41 15.69 11.04
CA VAL A 114 -23.14 14.96 10.97
C VAL A 114 -23.27 13.60 11.64
N PRO A 115 -22.55 12.57 11.14
CA PRO A 115 -22.59 11.25 11.76
C PRO A 115 -21.81 11.24 13.08
N THR A 116 -22.19 10.37 14.01
CA THR A 116 -21.42 10.11 15.22
C THR A 116 -20.13 9.38 14.86
N SER A 117 -19.02 9.76 15.51
CA SER A 117 -17.73 9.07 15.34
C SER A 117 -17.85 7.61 15.76
N PRO A 118 -17.39 6.67 14.95
CA PRO A 118 -17.34 5.27 15.36
C PRO A 118 -16.33 5.08 16.48
N SER A 119 -16.54 4.06 17.31
CA SER A 119 -15.56 3.68 18.32
C SER A 119 -14.24 3.31 17.63
N THR A 120 -13.11 3.81 18.15
CA THR A 120 -11.77 3.45 17.67
C THR A 120 -11.40 2.01 18.01
N SER A 121 -12.15 1.36 18.90
CA SER A 121 -11.97 -0.03 19.31
C SER A 121 -13.09 -0.90 18.74
N GLY A 122 -12.75 -1.86 17.91
CA GLY A 122 -13.66 -2.88 17.42
C GLY A 122 -13.91 -2.84 15.91
N ALA A 123 -14.69 -3.83 15.46
CA ALA A 123 -15.11 -3.93 14.08
C ALA A 123 -16.21 -2.90 13.77
N TRP A 124 -15.94 -1.97 12.88
CA TRP A 124 -16.92 -1.02 12.37
C TRP A 124 -16.86 -0.98 10.85
N THR A 125 -17.98 -0.68 10.21
CA THR A 125 -18.01 -0.51 8.77
C THR A 125 -17.27 0.79 8.41
N PRO A 126 -16.21 0.76 7.60
CA PRO A 126 -15.50 1.98 7.24
C PRO A 126 -16.38 2.88 6.38
N PRO A 127 -16.37 4.20 6.61
CA PRO A 127 -17.00 5.16 5.71
C PRO A 127 -16.44 5.04 4.29
N THR A 128 -17.27 5.28 3.28
CA THR A 128 -16.85 5.34 1.88
C THR A 128 -17.31 6.63 1.22
N MET A 129 -16.59 7.07 0.19
CA MET A 129 -16.90 8.29 -0.54
C MET A 129 -16.84 8.06 -2.04
N THR A 130 -17.68 8.78 -2.76
CA THR A 130 -17.65 8.84 -4.23
C THR A 130 -18.11 10.20 -4.73
N VAL A 131 -17.76 10.53 -5.97
CA VAL A 131 -18.22 11.75 -6.63
C VAL A 131 -19.21 11.39 -7.71
N VAL A 132 -20.37 12.04 -7.68
CA VAL A 132 -21.37 11.98 -8.76
C VAL A 132 -21.77 13.40 -9.13
N SER A 133 -21.54 13.80 -10.37
CA SER A 133 -21.74 15.17 -10.82
C SER A 133 -20.95 16.18 -9.96
N THR A 134 -21.62 17.13 -9.35
CA THR A 134 -21.04 18.17 -8.47
C THR A 134 -21.20 17.83 -6.98
N LYS A 135 -21.42 16.57 -6.64
CA LYS A 135 -21.66 16.14 -5.26
C LYS A 135 -20.71 15.04 -4.86
N VAL A 136 -20.05 15.20 -3.70
CA VAL A 136 -19.33 14.15 -3.01
C VAL A 136 -20.30 13.50 -2.04
N LEU A 137 -20.53 12.21 -2.20
CA LEU A 137 -21.41 11.41 -1.34
C LEU A 137 -20.58 10.66 -0.31
N VAL A 138 -21.08 10.59 0.91
CA VAL A 138 -20.41 9.94 2.04
C VAL A 138 -21.34 8.96 2.70
N THR A 139 -21.02 7.67 2.72
CA THR A 139 -21.66 6.71 3.62
C THR A 139 -20.88 6.63 4.91
N HIS A 140 -21.57 6.52 6.02
CA HIS A 140 -20.95 6.49 7.33
C HIS A 140 -21.84 5.73 8.32
N PRO A 141 -21.31 4.77 9.10
CA PRO A 141 -22.10 3.95 10.02
C PRO A 141 -22.74 4.74 11.17
N GLY A 142 -22.24 5.96 11.45
CA GLY A 142 -22.74 6.84 12.50
C GLY A 142 -23.98 7.69 12.12
N PHE A 143 -24.50 7.57 10.89
CA PHE A 143 -25.77 8.18 10.56
C PHE A 143 -26.93 7.50 11.29
N SER A 144 -27.94 8.29 11.72
CA SER A 144 -29.04 7.76 12.55
C SER A 144 -30.01 6.86 11.80
N GLY A 145 -30.03 6.90 10.47
CA GLY A 145 -30.98 6.17 9.65
C GLY A 145 -32.42 6.65 9.79
N SER A 146 -32.65 7.90 10.22
CA SER A 146 -33.95 8.52 10.37
C SER A 146 -34.06 9.86 9.66
N GLY A 147 -35.23 10.21 9.16
CA GLY A 147 -35.48 11.44 8.41
C GLY A 147 -34.61 11.52 7.15
N SER A 148 -33.80 12.55 7.03
CA SER A 148 -32.83 12.73 5.96
C SER A 148 -31.40 12.24 6.34
N ASN A 149 -31.21 11.57 7.46
CA ASN A 149 -29.87 11.29 8.02
C ASN A 149 -29.40 9.87 7.70
N PHE A 150 -29.24 9.54 6.40
CA PHE A 150 -28.80 8.24 5.89
C PHE A 150 -27.40 8.27 5.28
N PHE A 151 -27.05 9.36 4.58
CA PHE A 151 -25.73 9.59 4.01
C PHE A 151 -25.43 11.09 3.94
N GLY A 152 -24.16 11.44 3.85
CA GLY A 152 -23.70 12.81 3.72
C GLY A 152 -23.53 13.24 2.27
N VAL A 153 -23.70 14.53 2.03
CA VAL A 153 -23.50 15.19 0.74
C VAL A 153 -22.65 16.44 0.94
N ILE A 154 -21.51 16.52 0.28
CA ILE A 154 -20.77 17.77 0.12
C ILE A 154 -21.05 18.27 -1.28
N ASP A 155 -21.77 19.38 -1.42
CA ASP A 155 -22.00 20.05 -2.69
C ASP A 155 -20.73 20.83 -3.07
N ILE A 156 -20.13 20.45 -4.18
CA ILE A 156 -18.90 21.03 -4.73
C ILE A 156 -19.15 21.79 -6.04
N SER A 157 -20.37 22.19 -6.30
CA SER A 157 -20.70 23.06 -7.45
C SER A 157 -19.92 24.38 -7.43
N ASN A 158 -19.60 24.86 -6.22
CA ASN A 158 -18.63 25.91 -5.97
C ASN A 158 -17.49 25.35 -5.09
N PRO A 159 -16.36 24.93 -5.66
CA PRO A 159 -15.26 24.34 -4.88
C PRO A 159 -14.62 25.31 -3.87
N ALA A 160 -14.79 26.64 -4.03
CA ALA A 160 -14.30 27.63 -3.08
C ALA A 160 -15.23 27.81 -1.85
N ALA A 161 -16.47 27.31 -1.91
CA ALA A 161 -17.47 27.40 -0.85
C ALA A 161 -18.35 26.14 -0.82
N PRO A 162 -17.78 24.95 -0.52
CA PRO A 162 -18.54 23.71 -0.46
C PRO A 162 -19.57 23.74 0.67
N ALA A 163 -20.68 23.03 0.46
CA ALA A 163 -21.77 22.97 1.44
C ALA A 163 -22.08 21.52 1.84
N TRP A 164 -22.27 21.29 3.13
CA TRP A 164 -22.63 20.00 3.70
C TRP A 164 -24.13 19.88 3.97
N SER A 165 -24.66 18.70 3.71
CA SER A 165 -25.98 18.28 4.20
C SER A 165 -26.01 16.78 4.42
N SER A 166 -26.84 16.29 5.33
CA SER A 166 -27.26 14.90 5.35
C SER A 166 -28.47 14.70 4.45
N SER A 167 -28.62 13.52 3.88
CA SER A 167 -29.66 13.23 2.89
C SER A 167 -30.17 11.79 3.00
N ASN A 168 -31.35 11.55 2.40
CA ASN A 168 -31.81 10.26 1.92
C ASN A 168 -32.24 10.43 0.46
N LEU A 169 -32.51 9.34 -0.25
CA LEU A 169 -33.03 9.43 -1.61
C LEU A 169 -34.48 9.95 -1.60
N ALA A 170 -34.70 11.03 -2.35
CA ALA A 170 -36.02 11.59 -2.52
C ALA A 170 -36.92 10.63 -3.31
N THR A 171 -38.24 10.71 -3.10
CA THR A 171 -39.30 9.91 -3.70
C THR A 171 -39.31 8.46 -3.18
N ASN A 172 -38.25 7.70 -3.34
CA ASN A 172 -38.12 6.34 -2.82
C ASN A 172 -36.87 6.26 -1.93
N ALA A 173 -37.07 6.43 -0.64
CA ALA A 173 -36.01 6.43 0.37
C ALA A 173 -35.24 5.10 0.43
N LEU A 174 -33.98 5.16 0.89
CA LEU A 174 -33.24 3.97 1.27
C LEU A 174 -33.85 3.33 2.52
N PRO A 175 -33.87 2.01 2.61
CA PRO A 175 -34.50 1.31 3.75
C PRO A 175 -33.65 1.37 5.03
N SER A 176 -32.34 1.58 4.92
CA SER A 176 -31.41 1.75 6.05
C SER A 176 -30.15 2.52 5.61
N VAL A 177 -29.27 2.83 6.57
CA VAL A 177 -27.97 3.47 6.31
C VAL A 177 -27.13 2.57 5.40
N PRO A 178 -26.63 3.08 4.26
CA PRO A 178 -25.81 2.30 3.36
C PRO A 178 -24.39 2.10 3.89
N THR A 179 -23.82 0.94 3.61
CA THR A 179 -22.46 0.56 4.03
C THR A 179 -21.37 0.98 3.05
N ALA A 180 -21.71 1.13 1.77
CA ALA A 180 -20.78 1.57 0.74
C ALA A 180 -21.50 2.39 -0.34
N VAL A 181 -20.76 3.26 -1.01
CA VAL A 181 -21.25 4.05 -2.16
C VAL A 181 -20.22 4.07 -3.28
N ALA A 182 -20.70 4.01 -4.53
CA ALA A 182 -19.88 4.17 -5.72
C ALA A 182 -20.61 4.97 -6.80
N ASN A 183 -19.84 5.49 -7.76
CA ASN A 183 -20.36 6.07 -8.99
C ASN A 183 -20.28 5.03 -10.11
N PHE A 184 -21.42 4.73 -10.72
CA PHE A 184 -21.45 3.96 -11.95
C PHE A 184 -22.53 4.50 -12.89
N ASN A 185 -22.15 4.78 -14.13
CA ASN A 185 -23.01 5.40 -15.15
C ASN A 185 -23.67 6.70 -14.68
N ASN A 186 -22.89 7.59 -14.03
CA ASN A 186 -23.36 8.86 -13.47
C ASN A 186 -24.52 8.73 -12.46
N ARG A 187 -24.63 7.59 -11.79
CA ARG A 187 -25.56 7.30 -10.72
C ARG A 187 -24.81 6.98 -9.44
N ALA A 188 -25.37 7.36 -8.31
CA ALA A 188 -24.90 6.89 -7.02
C ALA A 188 -25.46 5.47 -6.77
N TRP A 189 -24.60 4.54 -6.44
CA TRP A 189 -24.94 3.17 -6.07
C TRP A 189 -24.63 2.95 -4.60
N PHE A 190 -25.65 2.56 -3.83
CA PHE A 190 -25.60 2.39 -2.38
C PHE A 190 -25.76 0.91 -2.01
N ALA A 191 -24.86 0.37 -1.18
CA ALA A 191 -24.93 -0.99 -0.67
C ALA A 191 -25.74 -1.06 0.63
N ILE A 192 -26.74 -1.92 0.69
CA ILE A 192 -27.49 -2.25 1.91
C ILE A 192 -27.72 -3.76 1.94
N GLY A 193 -27.02 -4.47 2.83
CA GLY A 193 -26.97 -5.92 2.79
C GLY A 193 -26.43 -6.42 1.45
N ASN A 194 -27.15 -7.32 0.79
CA ASN A 194 -26.82 -7.84 -0.54
C ASN A 194 -27.49 -7.09 -1.70
N VAL A 195 -28.14 -5.96 -1.42
CA VAL A 195 -28.83 -5.16 -2.43
C VAL A 195 -28.07 -3.87 -2.72
N ALA A 196 -27.88 -3.58 -3.98
CA ALA A 196 -27.35 -2.32 -4.47
C ALA A 196 -28.50 -1.44 -4.97
N TYR A 197 -28.77 -0.34 -4.29
CA TYR A 197 -29.76 0.68 -4.67
C TYR A 197 -29.08 1.75 -5.50
N TYR A 198 -29.75 2.29 -6.52
CA TYR A 198 -29.15 3.34 -7.34
C TYR A 198 -30.06 4.53 -7.55
N SER A 199 -29.42 5.71 -7.66
CA SER A 199 -30.08 6.99 -7.91
C SER A 199 -30.46 7.19 -9.38
N ASP A 200 -31.16 8.27 -9.67
CA ASP A 200 -31.34 8.76 -11.03
C ASP A 200 -30.01 9.28 -11.62
N VAL A 201 -29.93 9.36 -12.96
CA VAL A 201 -28.73 9.85 -13.66
C VAL A 201 -28.48 11.31 -13.28
N LEU A 202 -27.23 11.64 -12.92
CA LEU A 202 -26.79 12.98 -12.50
C LEU A 202 -27.54 13.58 -11.32
N ALA A 203 -28.47 12.83 -10.71
CA ALA A 203 -29.27 13.25 -9.56
C ALA A 203 -29.02 12.28 -8.36
N PRO A 204 -27.84 12.36 -7.73
CA PRO A 204 -27.40 11.35 -6.76
C PRO A 204 -28.20 11.28 -5.46
N THR A 205 -29.12 12.23 -5.25
CA THR A 205 -30.03 12.29 -4.08
C THR A 205 -31.49 11.97 -4.43
N THR A 206 -31.77 11.51 -5.65
CA THR A 206 -33.13 11.20 -6.12
C THR A 206 -33.21 9.76 -6.62
N ARG A 207 -34.31 9.09 -6.30
CA ARG A 207 -34.64 7.74 -6.78
C ARG A 207 -36.13 7.72 -7.16
N THR A 208 -36.40 7.91 -8.44
CA THR A 208 -37.79 8.04 -8.92
C THR A 208 -38.55 6.73 -8.86
N ASN A 209 -37.93 5.59 -9.16
CA ASN A 209 -38.59 4.29 -9.21
C ASN A 209 -38.18 3.40 -8.04
N ALA A 210 -39.13 2.76 -7.39
CA ALA A 210 -38.90 1.79 -6.32
C ALA A 210 -38.06 0.56 -6.80
N SER A 211 -38.14 0.21 -8.09
CA SER A 211 -37.39 -0.88 -8.73
C SER A 211 -35.91 -0.58 -9.00
N GLN A 212 -35.43 0.66 -8.71
CA GLN A 212 -34.02 1.01 -8.87
C GLN A 212 -33.16 0.32 -7.80
N SER A 213 -33.05 -0.98 -7.89
CA SER A 213 -32.22 -1.82 -7.03
C SER A 213 -31.85 -3.12 -7.74
N VAL A 214 -30.73 -3.70 -7.34
CA VAL A 214 -30.20 -4.95 -7.87
C VAL A 214 -29.77 -5.82 -6.69
N THR A 215 -30.29 -7.06 -6.63
CA THR A 215 -29.84 -8.05 -5.64
C THR A 215 -28.64 -8.81 -6.20
N LEU A 216 -27.58 -8.92 -5.40
CA LEU A 216 -26.32 -9.55 -5.80
C LEU A 216 -26.10 -10.83 -4.98
N GLY A 217 -26.19 -11.95 -5.66
CA GLY A 217 -25.90 -13.28 -5.09
C GLY A 217 -26.72 -13.64 -3.84
N ASP A 218 -26.04 -14.25 -2.89
CA ASP A 218 -26.61 -14.71 -1.61
C ASP A 218 -26.90 -13.56 -0.63
N VAL A 219 -27.37 -13.88 0.57
CA VAL A 219 -27.75 -12.90 1.61
C VAL A 219 -26.56 -12.19 2.28
N THR A 220 -25.31 -12.59 1.98
CA THR A 220 -24.14 -11.94 2.55
C THR A 220 -23.98 -10.50 2.06
N ALA A 221 -23.56 -9.61 2.96
CA ALA A 221 -23.50 -8.18 2.68
C ALA A 221 -22.41 -7.82 1.68
N ILE A 222 -22.68 -6.80 0.89
CA ILE A 222 -21.68 -6.13 0.05
C ILE A 222 -20.70 -5.38 0.97
N THR A 223 -19.41 -5.65 0.81
CA THR A 223 -18.35 -5.03 1.62
C THR A 223 -17.76 -3.80 0.94
N ALA A 224 -17.64 -3.80 -0.39
CA ALA A 224 -17.10 -2.69 -1.16
C ALA A 224 -17.63 -2.66 -2.60
N PHE A 225 -17.49 -1.49 -3.23
CA PHE A 225 -17.67 -1.31 -4.65
C PHE A 225 -16.39 -0.83 -5.32
N ALA A 226 -16.22 -1.16 -6.61
CA ALA A 226 -15.21 -0.57 -7.48
C ALA A 226 -15.71 -0.45 -8.93
N GLY A 227 -15.09 0.43 -9.69
CA GLY A 227 -15.21 0.42 -11.14
C GLY A 227 -14.23 -0.60 -11.74
N LEU A 228 -14.62 -1.22 -12.86
CA LEU A 228 -13.76 -2.09 -13.65
C LEU A 228 -13.95 -1.77 -15.13
N PRO A 229 -12.89 -1.40 -15.87
CA PRO A 229 -12.94 -1.39 -17.32
C PRO A 229 -12.91 -2.84 -17.82
N VAL A 230 -13.97 -3.29 -18.47
CA VAL A 230 -14.09 -4.65 -19.00
C VAL A 230 -13.92 -4.64 -20.51
N GLN A 231 -13.00 -5.42 -21.03
CA GLN A 231 -12.83 -5.60 -22.45
C GLN A 231 -13.91 -6.55 -23.00
N THR A 232 -14.63 -6.13 -24.03
CA THR A 232 -15.61 -6.97 -24.72
C THR A 232 -14.95 -7.86 -25.75
N THR A 233 -15.64 -8.94 -26.15
CA THR A 233 -15.17 -9.85 -27.20
C THR A 233 -14.98 -9.17 -28.56
N SER A 234 -15.66 -8.04 -28.81
CA SER A 234 -15.50 -7.20 -29.99
C SER A 234 -14.35 -6.20 -29.92
N GLY A 235 -13.54 -6.24 -28.83
CA GLY A 235 -12.40 -5.34 -28.63
C GLY A 235 -12.75 -3.96 -28.05
N GLY A 236 -14.01 -3.68 -27.79
CA GLY A 236 -14.43 -2.47 -27.07
C GLY A 236 -14.18 -2.59 -25.57
N VAL A 237 -14.21 -1.44 -24.86
CA VAL A 237 -14.14 -1.40 -23.40
C VAL A 237 -15.44 -0.83 -22.87
N ILE A 238 -16.08 -1.53 -21.95
CA ILE A 238 -17.26 -1.07 -21.20
C ILE A 238 -16.91 -0.89 -19.73
N ALA A 239 -17.60 0.05 -19.06
CA ALA A 239 -17.52 0.15 -17.62
C ALA A 239 -18.38 -0.93 -16.96
N ALA A 240 -17.90 -1.49 -15.87
CA ALA A 240 -18.67 -2.35 -14.98
C ALA A 240 -18.56 -1.83 -13.54
N LEU A 241 -19.62 -1.99 -12.77
CA LEU A 241 -19.59 -1.87 -11.32
C LEU A 241 -19.29 -3.24 -10.74
N VAL A 242 -18.21 -3.34 -9.98
CA VAL A 242 -17.86 -4.56 -9.24
C VAL A 242 -18.30 -4.40 -7.79
N ALA A 243 -19.03 -5.37 -7.29
CA ALA A 243 -19.46 -5.47 -5.91
C ALA A 243 -18.72 -6.63 -5.23
N PHE A 244 -18.01 -6.32 -4.17
CA PHE A 244 -17.30 -7.29 -3.35
C PHE A 244 -18.16 -7.71 -2.17
N LYS A 245 -18.10 -8.97 -1.84
CA LYS A 245 -18.54 -9.58 -0.57
C LYS A 245 -17.33 -10.23 0.09
N ALA A 246 -17.47 -10.77 1.27
CA ALA A 246 -16.36 -11.42 1.96
C ALA A 246 -15.75 -12.58 1.14
N THR A 247 -16.58 -13.35 0.43
CA THR A 247 -16.17 -14.53 -0.33
C THR A 247 -16.55 -14.52 -1.80
N GLN A 248 -17.29 -13.51 -2.27
CA GLN A 248 -17.82 -13.45 -3.64
C GLN A 248 -17.51 -12.11 -4.29
N ILE A 249 -17.47 -12.11 -5.62
CA ILE A 249 -17.33 -10.91 -6.45
C ILE A 249 -18.37 -10.96 -7.56
N TRP A 250 -19.16 -9.90 -7.65
CA TRP A 250 -20.22 -9.72 -8.64
C TRP A 250 -19.94 -8.50 -9.49
N GLN A 251 -20.40 -8.52 -10.73
CA GLN A 251 -20.34 -7.35 -11.62
C GLN A 251 -21.74 -7.00 -12.13
N VAL A 252 -21.95 -5.71 -12.27
CA VAL A 252 -23.12 -5.12 -12.93
C VAL A 252 -22.63 -4.38 -14.16
N THR A 253 -23.18 -4.71 -15.30
CA THR A 253 -22.89 -4.08 -16.61
C THR A 253 -24.17 -3.53 -17.21
N GLY A 254 -24.06 -2.74 -18.28
CA GLY A 254 -25.22 -2.17 -18.96
C GLY A 254 -25.66 -0.83 -18.38
N ASP A 255 -26.82 -0.37 -18.81
CA ASP A 255 -27.43 0.92 -18.39
C ASP A 255 -28.86 0.73 -17.93
N ALA A 256 -29.16 1.24 -16.73
CA ALA A 256 -30.49 1.26 -16.17
C ALA A 256 -31.48 2.12 -16.97
N ALA A 257 -30.99 3.16 -17.69
CA ALA A 257 -31.84 4.04 -18.47
C ALA A 257 -32.52 3.33 -19.65
N VAL A 258 -31.86 2.31 -20.20
CA VAL A 258 -32.37 1.50 -21.32
C VAL A 258 -32.69 0.07 -20.91
N ASN A 259 -32.78 -0.19 -19.61
CA ASN A 259 -33.14 -1.49 -19.02
C ASN A 259 -32.25 -2.66 -19.47
N THR A 260 -30.94 -2.40 -19.63
CA THR A 260 -29.96 -3.39 -20.08
C THR A 260 -29.05 -3.86 -18.96
N LEU A 261 -29.39 -3.59 -17.69
CA LEU A 261 -28.57 -4.05 -16.56
C LEU A 261 -28.46 -5.57 -16.55
N ALA A 262 -27.24 -6.06 -16.55
CA ALA A 262 -26.90 -7.46 -16.42
C ALA A 262 -26.03 -7.69 -15.19
N VAL A 263 -26.36 -8.74 -14.43
CA VAL A 263 -25.65 -9.15 -13.23
C VAL A 263 -24.97 -10.47 -13.49
N ASN A 264 -23.66 -10.50 -13.32
CA ASN A 264 -22.85 -11.70 -13.48
C ASN A 264 -21.93 -11.88 -12.27
N TYR A 265 -21.56 -13.11 -11.95
CA TYR A 265 -20.51 -13.35 -10.97
C TYR A 265 -19.14 -13.31 -11.66
N ILE A 266 -18.13 -12.78 -10.95
CA ILE A 266 -16.72 -12.87 -11.33
C ILE A 266 -16.06 -14.03 -10.58
N SER A 267 -16.36 -14.16 -9.27
CA SER A 267 -15.84 -15.22 -8.41
C SER A 267 -16.85 -15.57 -7.33
N LEU A 268 -16.94 -16.86 -7.01
CA LEU A 268 -17.75 -17.37 -5.87
C LEU A 268 -16.89 -17.81 -4.68
N THR A 269 -15.56 -17.72 -4.79
CA THR A 269 -14.60 -18.18 -3.76
C THR A 269 -13.65 -17.10 -3.31
N ASN A 270 -13.46 -16.05 -4.12
CA ASN A 270 -12.59 -14.92 -3.80
C ASN A 270 -13.46 -13.67 -3.62
N GLY A 271 -13.30 -13.03 -2.49
CA GLY A 271 -13.92 -11.76 -2.16
C GLY A 271 -12.99 -10.95 -1.28
N THR A 272 -13.48 -9.93 -0.60
CA THR A 272 -12.67 -9.16 0.35
C THR A 272 -13.43 -8.83 1.63
N SER A 273 -12.79 -9.08 2.76
CA SER A 273 -13.18 -8.57 4.08
C SER A 273 -12.49 -7.24 4.41
N VAL A 274 -11.56 -6.78 3.56
CA VAL A 274 -10.79 -5.53 3.71
C VAL A 274 -11.28 -4.49 2.71
N PRO A 275 -12.41 -3.81 2.96
CA PRO A 275 -13.13 -3.00 1.96
C PRO A 275 -12.26 -1.88 1.35
N ARG A 276 -11.41 -1.24 2.16
CA ARG A 276 -10.53 -0.17 1.71
C ARG A 276 -9.25 -0.65 1.02
N SER A 277 -9.05 -1.98 0.91
CA SER A 277 -7.98 -2.52 0.07
C SER A 277 -8.33 -2.46 -1.43
N VAL A 278 -9.60 -2.26 -1.74
CA VAL A 278 -10.07 -2.19 -3.12
C VAL A 278 -9.60 -0.89 -3.77
N SER A 279 -8.79 -1.03 -4.81
CA SER A 279 -8.22 0.12 -5.51
C SER A 279 -8.22 -0.08 -7.01
N GLN A 280 -8.77 0.89 -7.72
CA GLN A 280 -8.83 0.86 -9.19
C GLN A 280 -7.50 1.29 -9.79
N ALA A 281 -7.05 0.56 -10.80
CA ALA A 281 -5.87 0.83 -11.61
C ALA A 281 -6.21 0.68 -13.10
N PRO A 282 -5.40 1.22 -14.02
CA PRO A 282 -5.61 1.05 -15.46
C PRO A 282 -5.66 -0.41 -15.91
N GLN A 283 -4.99 -1.31 -15.18
CA GLN A 283 -4.89 -2.74 -15.49
C GLN A 283 -6.05 -3.56 -14.91
N GLY A 284 -6.89 -2.96 -14.07
CA GLY A 284 -7.97 -3.63 -13.36
C GLY A 284 -8.16 -3.14 -11.94
N THR A 285 -8.70 -3.97 -11.08
CA THR A 285 -9.00 -3.62 -9.70
C THR A 285 -8.23 -4.53 -8.73
N PHE A 286 -7.36 -3.92 -7.92
CA PHE A 286 -6.65 -4.61 -6.83
C PHE A 286 -7.54 -4.75 -5.60
N PHE A 287 -7.35 -5.84 -4.86
CA PHE A 287 -8.00 -6.08 -3.57
C PHE A 287 -7.23 -7.12 -2.74
N ILE A 288 -7.47 -7.14 -1.44
CA ILE A 288 -6.97 -8.20 -0.56
C ILE A 288 -8.06 -9.26 -0.43
N GLY A 289 -7.73 -10.46 -0.89
CA GLY A 289 -8.55 -11.65 -0.72
C GLY A 289 -8.31 -12.35 0.63
N PRO A 290 -8.87 -13.56 0.79
CA PRO A 290 -8.77 -14.26 2.07
C PRO A 290 -7.35 -14.75 2.42
N ASP A 291 -6.49 -14.92 1.44
CA ASP A 291 -5.16 -15.52 1.60
C ASP A 291 -4.02 -14.72 0.94
N ALA A 292 -4.33 -13.81 0.01
CA ALA A 292 -3.34 -13.09 -0.77
C ALA A 292 -3.91 -11.79 -1.35
N PRO A 293 -3.06 -10.90 -1.86
CA PRO A 293 -3.49 -9.81 -2.75
C PRO A 293 -3.88 -10.36 -4.13
N TYR A 294 -4.96 -9.80 -4.69
CA TYR A 294 -5.52 -10.17 -5.99
C TYR A 294 -5.71 -8.97 -6.90
N LEU A 295 -5.78 -9.24 -8.18
CA LEU A 295 -6.16 -8.32 -9.25
C LEU A 295 -7.30 -8.93 -10.07
N ILE A 296 -8.39 -8.19 -10.25
CA ILE A 296 -9.35 -8.45 -11.32
C ILE A 296 -8.84 -7.70 -12.53
N ASN A 297 -8.42 -8.42 -13.55
CA ASN A 297 -7.93 -7.79 -14.78
C ASN A 297 -9.08 -7.29 -15.68
N THR A 298 -8.75 -6.59 -16.75
CA THR A 298 -9.74 -6.04 -17.71
C THR A 298 -10.54 -7.11 -18.48
N LEU A 299 -10.15 -8.38 -18.41
CA LEU A 299 -10.92 -9.51 -18.93
C LEU A 299 -11.89 -10.10 -17.89
N GLY A 300 -11.94 -9.55 -16.68
CA GLY A 300 -12.77 -10.05 -15.58
C GLY A 300 -12.18 -11.26 -14.86
N ALA A 301 -10.95 -11.67 -15.16
CA ALA A 301 -10.30 -12.79 -14.47
C ALA A 301 -9.64 -12.34 -13.17
N VAL A 302 -9.88 -13.11 -12.10
CA VAL A 302 -9.24 -12.93 -10.79
C VAL A 302 -7.92 -13.68 -10.76
N GLN A 303 -6.85 -13.00 -10.44
CA GLN A 303 -5.51 -13.58 -10.35
C GLN A 303 -4.75 -13.05 -9.14
N GLN A 304 -3.92 -13.89 -8.53
CA GLN A 304 -3.02 -13.46 -7.46
C GLN A 304 -1.97 -12.47 -7.97
N VAL A 305 -1.62 -11.50 -7.14
CA VAL A 305 -0.58 -10.50 -7.45
C VAL A 305 0.77 -11.05 -6.99
N VAL A 306 1.59 -11.47 -7.95
CA VAL A 306 2.82 -12.22 -7.74
C VAL A 306 4.04 -11.46 -8.24
N ASN A 307 5.23 -11.77 -7.68
CA ASN A 307 6.49 -11.33 -8.25
C ASN A 307 6.70 -11.91 -9.65
N ASP A 308 7.53 -11.23 -10.46
CA ASP A 308 7.79 -11.64 -11.83
C ASP A 308 8.32 -13.08 -11.94
N GLY A 309 7.72 -13.86 -12.86
CA GLY A 309 8.09 -15.24 -13.09
C GLY A 309 7.61 -16.25 -12.04
N ARG A 310 6.72 -15.85 -11.12
CA ARG A 310 6.19 -16.74 -10.07
C ARG A 310 4.78 -17.22 -10.42
N PRO A 311 4.44 -18.48 -10.14
CA PRO A 311 3.10 -19.03 -10.40
C PRO A 311 2.09 -18.73 -9.28
N THR A 312 2.56 -18.46 -8.05
CA THR A 312 1.74 -18.28 -6.85
C THR A 312 2.16 -17.05 -6.07
N ALA A 313 1.29 -16.56 -5.17
CA ALA A 313 1.59 -15.41 -4.33
C ALA A 313 2.83 -15.64 -3.46
N ASP A 314 3.71 -14.65 -3.45
CA ASP A 314 4.96 -14.67 -2.67
C ASP A 314 4.79 -14.05 -1.29
N ILE A 315 3.73 -13.25 -1.09
CA ILE A 315 3.38 -12.65 0.19
C ILE A 315 2.01 -13.15 0.59
N GLN A 316 1.94 -13.95 1.63
CA GLN A 316 0.70 -14.55 2.14
C GLN A 316 0.52 -14.32 3.64
N VAL A 317 1.59 -14.46 4.42
CA VAL A 317 1.52 -14.46 5.89
C VAL A 317 0.80 -13.23 6.45
N PRO A 318 1.11 -11.97 6.06
CA PRO A 318 0.40 -10.81 6.57
C PRO A 318 -1.07 -10.78 6.13
N PHE A 319 -1.38 -11.23 4.92
CA PHE A 319 -2.74 -11.14 4.37
C PHE A 319 -3.67 -12.21 4.92
N GLN A 320 -3.14 -13.37 5.30
CA GLN A 320 -3.90 -14.43 5.99
C GLN A 320 -4.18 -14.10 7.47
N ASN A 321 -3.42 -13.17 8.05
CA ASN A 321 -3.46 -12.84 9.48
C ASN A 321 -3.96 -11.41 9.76
N VAL A 322 -4.84 -10.88 8.92
CA VAL A 322 -5.44 -9.55 9.11
C VAL A 322 -6.38 -9.57 10.31
N THR A 323 -6.13 -8.72 11.30
CA THR A 323 -6.87 -8.70 12.57
C THR A 323 -7.98 -7.65 12.62
N GLN A 324 -7.81 -6.56 11.90
CA GLN A 324 -8.79 -5.47 11.81
C GLN A 324 -9.03 -5.12 10.34
N PRO A 325 -9.77 -5.95 9.60
CA PRO A 325 -9.90 -5.81 8.15
C PRO A 325 -10.52 -4.47 7.73
N THR A 326 -11.37 -3.89 8.57
CA THR A 326 -12.00 -2.59 8.30
C THR A 326 -11.03 -1.39 8.43
N ARG A 327 -9.86 -1.59 9.02
CA ARG A 327 -8.80 -0.58 9.13
C ARG A 327 -7.71 -0.70 8.06
N GLY A 328 -7.70 -1.78 7.28
CA GLY A 328 -6.81 -1.87 6.14
C GLY A 328 -7.17 -0.81 5.10
N ALA A 329 -6.16 -0.13 4.55
CA ALA A 329 -6.33 0.92 3.56
C ALA A 329 -5.36 0.74 2.39
N ALA A 330 -5.81 1.05 1.18
CA ALA A 330 -4.97 0.97 0.00
C ALA A 330 -5.28 2.09 -1.00
N ALA A 331 -4.31 2.35 -1.86
CA ALA A 331 -4.46 3.18 -3.04
C ALA A 331 -3.52 2.72 -4.15
N PHE A 332 -3.87 3.00 -5.39
CA PHE A 332 -2.99 2.86 -6.55
C PHE A 332 -2.64 4.25 -7.08
N ALA A 333 -1.36 4.54 -7.26
CA ALA A 333 -0.91 5.78 -7.89
C ALA A 333 0.36 5.53 -8.70
N GLY A 334 0.48 6.18 -9.86
CA GLY A 334 1.59 5.95 -10.77
C GLY A 334 1.63 4.50 -11.26
N THR A 335 2.54 3.70 -10.74
CA THR A 335 2.69 2.26 -11.05
C THR A 335 2.66 1.39 -9.80
N VAL A 336 2.33 1.96 -8.65
CA VAL A 336 2.43 1.27 -7.37
C VAL A 336 1.05 1.14 -6.72
N TYR A 337 0.70 -0.09 -6.34
CA TYR A 337 -0.36 -0.39 -5.41
C TYR A 337 0.23 -0.46 -4.00
N ARG A 338 -0.26 0.38 -3.10
CA ARG A 338 0.12 0.40 -1.68
C ARG A 338 -1.03 -0.10 -0.84
N VAL A 339 -0.72 -0.93 0.14
CA VAL A 339 -1.70 -1.44 1.10
C VAL A 339 -1.12 -1.51 2.50
N CYS A 340 -1.76 -0.81 3.42
CA CYS A 340 -1.44 -0.81 4.85
C CYS A 340 -2.48 -1.66 5.58
N ILE A 341 -2.03 -2.69 6.30
CA ILE A 341 -2.91 -3.63 7.00
C ILE A 341 -2.45 -3.91 8.43
N PRO A 342 -3.37 -3.94 9.40
CA PRO A 342 -3.11 -4.45 10.74
C PRO A 342 -3.16 -5.98 10.75
N THR A 343 -2.10 -6.60 11.26
CA THR A 343 -1.90 -8.06 11.25
C THR A 343 -1.36 -8.56 12.58
N VAL A 344 -1.41 -9.87 12.80
CA VAL A 344 -0.62 -10.54 13.85
C VAL A 344 0.33 -11.53 13.19
N ILE A 345 1.64 -11.29 13.33
CA ILE A 345 2.69 -12.17 12.79
C ILE A 345 3.52 -12.66 13.97
N ALA A 346 3.70 -13.98 14.07
CA ALA A 346 4.39 -14.63 15.18
C ALA A 346 3.90 -14.16 16.58
N GLY A 347 2.57 -13.97 16.72
CA GLY A 347 1.94 -13.52 17.97
C GLY A 347 2.08 -12.02 18.28
N GLN A 348 2.76 -11.24 17.42
CA GLN A 348 2.92 -9.80 17.60
C GLN A 348 1.96 -9.02 16.70
N ALA A 349 1.18 -8.13 17.32
CA ALA A 349 0.33 -7.19 16.59
C ALA A 349 1.20 -6.12 15.93
N GLN A 350 1.02 -5.91 14.64
CA GLN A 350 1.73 -4.91 13.87
C GLN A 350 0.86 -4.37 12.73
N THR A 351 1.15 -3.17 12.29
CA THR A 351 0.52 -2.56 11.11
C THR A 351 1.63 -2.20 10.16
N ASN A 352 1.56 -2.69 8.93
CA ASN A 352 2.62 -2.53 7.96
C ASN A 352 2.06 -2.11 6.61
N ASP A 353 2.83 -1.34 5.87
CA ASP A 353 2.57 -0.91 4.50
C ASP A 353 3.36 -1.79 3.53
N TYR A 354 2.68 -2.39 2.56
CA TYR A 354 3.28 -3.23 1.51
C TYR A 354 3.05 -2.56 0.15
N TRP A 355 4.09 -2.55 -0.68
CA TRP A 355 4.03 -1.92 -2.00
C TRP A 355 4.24 -2.96 -3.10
N PHE A 356 3.35 -2.99 -4.07
CA PHE A 356 3.53 -3.73 -5.31
C PHE A 356 3.83 -2.76 -6.45
N ASP A 357 5.06 -2.83 -6.99
CA ASP A 357 5.43 -2.13 -8.21
C ASP A 357 4.93 -2.94 -9.41
N PHE A 358 3.85 -2.48 -10.03
CA PHE A 358 3.23 -3.15 -11.16
C PHE A 358 4.13 -3.20 -12.41
N ARG A 359 4.94 -2.16 -12.62
CA ARG A 359 5.86 -2.09 -13.77
C ARG A 359 6.95 -3.16 -13.68
N ARG A 360 7.44 -3.44 -12.46
CA ARG A 360 8.47 -4.44 -12.20
C ARG A 360 7.92 -5.78 -11.75
N ARG A 361 6.62 -5.81 -11.43
CA ARG A 361 5.96 -6.97 -10.84
C ARG A 361 6.72 -7.49 -9.63
N ARG A 362 6.96 -6.61 -8.66
CA ARG A 362 7.71 -6.94 -7.44
C ARG A 362 7.05 -6.34 -6.21
N TRP A 363 7.02 -7.14 -5.15
CA TRP A 363 6.62 -6.71 -3.82
C TRP A 363 7.79 -6.14 -3.04
N ASN A 364 7.52 -5.09 -2.26
CA ASN A 364 8.43 -4.45 -1.31
C ASN A 364 7.73 -4.30 0.03
N GLY A 365 8.52 -4.24 1.11
CA GLY A 365 8.04 -4.05 2.48
C GLY A 365 8.58 -5.12 3.45
N PRO A 366 8.01 -5.22 4.64
CA PRO A 366 7.05 -4.28 5.23
C PRO A 366 7.66 -2.90 5.44
N HIS A 367 6.90 -1.82 5.17
CA HIS A 367 7.33 -0.46 5.47
C HIS A 367 6.73 0.03 6.78
N THR A 368 7.46 0.91 7.48
CA THR A 368 7.12 1.31 8.86
C THR A 368 6.14 2.48 8.94
N PHE A 369 5.92 3.23 7.86
CA PHE A 369 4.91 4.28 7.85
C PHE A 369 3.52 3.68 7.72
N THR A 370 2.65 3.94 8.68
CA THR A 370 1.29 3.38 8.74
C THR A 370 0.23 4.45 8.49
N TYR A 371 -0.90 4.03 7.90
CA TYR A 371 -2.04 4.89 7.61
C TYR A 371 -3.35 4.08 7.59
N ASP A 372 -4.46 4.76 7.90
CA ASP A 372 -5.80 4.17 7.90
C ASP A 372 -6.61 4.56 6.65
N CYS A 373 -6.21 5.62 5.95
CA CYS A 373 -6.82 6.03 4.70
C CYS A 373 -5.75 6.41 3.69
N ALA A 374 -6.02 6.12 2.42
CA ALA A 374 -5.18 6.47 1.30
C ALA A 374 -6.03 6.89 0.09
N ALA A 375 -5.56 7.86 -0.67
CA ALA A 375 -6.15 8.26 -1.94
C ALA A 375 -5.08 8.62 -2.95
N GLN A 376 -5.41 8.48 -4.23
CA GLN A 376 -4.56 8.90 -5.33
C GLN A 376 -4.60 10.43 -5.50
N TYR A 377 -3.44 11.02 -5.74
CA TYR A 377 -3.28 12.41 -6.19
C TYR A 377 -2.24 12.47 -7.32
N GLY A 378 -2.69 12.43 -8.56
CA GLY A 378 -1.80 12.29 -9.72
C GLY A 378 -0.98 10.99 -9.64
N SER A 379 0.35 11.09 -9.61
CA SER A 379 1.27 9.96 -9.41
C SER A 379 1.67 9.77 -7.93
N ALA A 380 1.13 10.59 -7.03
CA ALA A 380 1.40 10.55 -5.60
C ALA A 380 0.19 10.02 -4.81
N PHE A 381 0.40 9.84 -3.51
CA PHE A 381 -0.60 9.41 -2.55
C PHE A 381 -0.84 10.51 -1.52
N ILE A 382 -2.09 10.72 -1.16
CA ILE A 382 -2.45 11.37 0.08
C ILE A 382 -2.70 10.26 1.09
N LEU A 383 -2.05 10.33 2.26
CA LEU A 383 -2.13 9.35 3.34
C LEU A 383 -2.60 10.03 4.62
N SER A 384 -3.39 9.35 5.44
CA SER A 384 -3.74 9.82 6.78
C SER A 384 -3.11 8.90 7.84
N GLY A 385 -2.35 9.47 8.75
CA GLY A 385 -1.70 8.69 9.81
C GLY A 385 -2.65 8.36 10.97
N PRO A 386 -2.54 7.16 11.57
CA PRO A 386 -3.52 6.68 12.54
C PRO A 386 -3.28 7.11 13.97
N ALA A 387 -2.06 7.39 14.39
CA ALA A 387 -1.72 7.21 15.79
C ALA A 387 -1.55 8.49 16.62
N THR A 388 -1.39 9.65 16.00
CA THR A 388 -0.95 10.86 16.73
C THR A 388 -1.83 12.09 16.50
N GLY A 389 -3.09 11.87 16.20
CA GLY A 389 -4.05 12.90 15.80
C GLY A 389 -4.27 12.93 14.29
N ALA A 390 -5.35 13.58 13.86
CA ALA A 390 -5.68 13.71 12.44
C ALA A 390 -4.57 14.45 11.69
N ARG A 391 -4.03 13.85 10.64
CA ARG A 391 -2.98 14.42 9.79
C ARG A 391 -3.14 13.95 8.36
N LEU A 392 -2.74 14.77 7.41
CA LEU A 392 -2.57 14.38 6.01
C LEU A 392 -1.11 14.49 5.61
N PHE A 393 -0.66 13.54 4.83
CA PHE A 393 0.70 13.47 4.29
C PHE A 393 0.65 13.30 2.77
N LEU A 394 1.60 13.92 2.08
CA LEU A 394 1.88 13.65 0.67
C LEU A 394 3.03 12.63 0.59
N SER A 395 2.82 11.54 -0.13
CA SER A 395 3.82 10.50 -0.33
C SER A 395 3.95 10.18 -1.81
N THR A 396 5.19 9.99 -2.27
CA THR A 396 5.48 9.51 -3.62
C THR A 396 5.94 8.07 -3.59
N SER A 397 5.76 7.33 -4.68
CA SER A 397 6.28 5.96 -4.81
C SER A 397 7.68 5.90 -5.42
N THR A 398 8.14 7.01 -5.99
CA THR A 398 9.44 7.11 -6.67
C THR A 398 10.24 8.26 -6.08
N PRO A 399 11.55 8.06 -5.82
CA PRO A 399 12.42 9.13 -5.42
C PRO A 399 12.47 10.25 -6.48
N THR A 400 12.49 11.48 -6.02
CA THR A 400 12.72 12.68 -6.82
C THR A 400 13.95 13.41 -6.26
N PRO A 401 14.56 14.38 -6.95
CA PRO A 401 15.71 15.13 -6.43
C PRO A 401 15.48 15.75 -5.04
N ASN A 402 14.24 16.08 -4.70
CA ASN A 402 13.87 16.67 -3.42
C ASN A 402 13.20 15.67 -2.46
N THR A 403 13.39 14.37 -2.68
CA THR A 403 12.78 13.34 -1.83
C THR A 403 13.33 13.42 -0.41
N ALA A 404 12.44 13.53 0.57
CA ALA A 404 12.77 13.33 1.97
C ALA A 404 12.90 11.82 2.25
N TYR A 405 14.00 11.41 2.87
CA TYR A 405 14.22 10.03 3.34
C TYR A 405 13.97 9.93 4.85
N ASN A 406 12.85 10.50 5.27
CA ASN A 406 12.40 10.48 6.65
C ASN A 406 10.86 10.50 6.71
N ASP A 407 10.32 10.03 7.82
CA ASP A 407 8.89 10.08 8.11
C ASP A 407 8.65 11.12 9.20
N SER A 408 7.93 12.19 8.88
CA SER A 408 7.65 13.29 9.82
C SER A 408 8.90 13.90 10.46
N GLY A 409 9.99 14.00 9.71
CA GLY A 409 11.27 14.56 10.17
C GLY A 409 12.19 13.55 10.87
N SER A 410 11.77 12.31 11.10
CA SER A 410 12.59 11.24 11.68
C SER A 410 13.10 10.29 10.61
N GLY A 411 14.41 10.07 10.55
CA GLY A 411 15.01 9.05 9.70
C GLY A 411 14.48 7.65 10.07
N PHE A 412 14.38 6.77 9.08
CA PHE A 412 13.93 5.40 9.29
C PHE A 412 15.05 4.39 9.04
N THR A 413 14.97 3.26 9.72
CA THR A 413 15.87 2.14 9.48
C THR A 413 15.42 1.37 8.25
N CYS A 414 16.36 1.12 7.33
CA CYS A 414 16.19 0.25 6.19
C CYS A 414 16.78 -1.12 6.50
N HIS A 415 16.07 -2.18 6.09
CA HIS A 415 16.48 -3.54 6.38
C HIS A 415 16.22 -4.43 5.16
N MET A 416 17.27 -5.06 4.64
CA MET A 416 17.21 -6.09 3.62
C MET A 416 17.69 -7.40 4.20
N ARG A 417 16.86 -8.43 4.11
CA ARG A 417 17.27 -9.79 4.46
C ARG A 417 17.08 -10.72 3.28
N SER A 418 18.14 -11.41 2.87
CA SER A 418 18.07 -12.37 1.79
C SER A 418 17.40 -13.68 2.26
N SER A 419 16.84 -14.45 1.32
CA SER A 419 16.65 -15.87 1.52
C SER A 419 18.00 -16.57 1.68
N THR A 420 18.01 -17.80 2.24
CA THR A 420 19.26 -18.56 2.38
C THR A 420 19.77 -19.06 1.02
N PHE A 421 21.07 -19.15 0.90
CA PHE A 421 21.77 -19.72 -0.25
C PHE A 421 23.02 -20.49 0.20
N PRO A 422 23.55 -21.47 -0.57
CA PRO A 422 23.06 -21.95 -1.85
C PRO A 422 21.72 -22.70 -1.72
N LYS A 423 20.97 -22.79 -2.81
CA LYS A 423 19.66 -23.49 -2.85
C LYS A 423 19.76 -25.02 -2.96
N ASN A 424 20.96 -25.55 -3.05
CA ASN A 424 21.19 -27.00 -3.15
C ASN A 424 21.12 -27.64 -1.75
N ASN A 425 20.43 -28.75 -1.60
CA ASN A 425 20.45 -29.57 -0.40
C ASN A 425 21.78 -30.34 -0.31
N ARG A 426 22.86 -29.64 0.03
CA ARG A 426 24.15 -30.26 0.28
C ARG A 426 24.31 -30.54 1.78
N MET A 427 24.68 -31.76 2.12
CA MET A 427 25.09 -32.14 3.48
C MET A 427 26.59 -31.83 3.74
N THR A 428 27.10 -30.79 3.14
CA THR A 428 28.51 -30.39 3.25
C THR A 428 28.61 -29.03 3.88
N GLN A 429 29.56 -28.83 4.77
CA GLN A 429 29.94 -27.52 5.26
C GLN A 429 30.68 -26.76 4.16
N LEU A 430 30.32 -25.49 4.02
CA LEU A 430 30.88 -24.56 3.08
C LEU A 430 31.62 -23.46 3.84
N GLN A 431 32.73 -23.00 3.29
CA GLN A 431 33.49 -21.85 3.80
C GLN A 431 33.52 -20.76 2.74
N VAL A 432 33.23 -19.52 3.13
CA VAL A 432 33.46 -18.35 2.27
C VAL A 432 34.94 -18.12 2.08
N VAL A 433 35.38 -18.11 0.82
CA VAL A 433 36.75 -17.80 0.42
C VAL A 433 36.88 -16.32 0.07
N GLU A 434 35.88 -15.80 -0.59
CA GLU A 434 35.82 -14.42 -1.07
C GLU A 434 34.37 -13.95 -1.10
N SER A 435 34.12 -12.73 -0.67
CA SER A 435 32.80 -12.12 -0.80
C SER A 435 32.90 -10.62 -1.05
N SER A 436 31.91 -10.11 -1.77
CA SER A 436 31.79 -8.68 -2.04
C SER A 436 30.33 -8.31 -2.23
N ILE A 437 30.02 -7.03 -2.02
CA ILE A 437 28.69 -6.48 -2.18
C ILE A 437 28.74 -5.18 -2.96
N GLU A 438 27.75 -4.96 -3.81
CA GLU A 438 27.59 -3.72 -4.55
C GLU A 438 26.82 -2.70 -3.70
N LEU A 439 27.44 -1.58 -3.40
CA LEU A 439 26.89 -0.51 -2.56
C LEU A 439 27.11 0.85 -3.19
N GLY A 440 26.18 1.79 -2.95
CA GLY A 440 26.31 3.20 -3.30
C GLY A 440 25.70 4.08 -2.22
N ALA A 441 26.19 5.31 -2.07
CA ALA A 441 25.63 6.29 -1.17
C ALA A 441 25.77 7.70 -1.77
N SER A 442 24.78 8.57 -1.50
CA SER A 442 24.82 9.97 -1.90
C SER A 442 24.25 10.85 -0.79
N GLY A 443 24.69 12.10 -0.74
CA GLY A 443 24.15 13.10 0.19
C GLY A 443 24.74 13.12 1.60
N GLY A 444 25.44 12.09 2.06
CA GLY A 444 26.06 12.05 3.39
C GLY A 444 26.65 10.68 3.75
N ASN A 445 27.38 10.62 4.84
CA ASN A 445 27.99 9.38 5.32
C ASN A 445 26.90 8.32 5.59
N THR A 446 27.07 7.13 5.05
CA THR A 446 26.17 6.02 5.21
C THR A 446 26.93 4.78 5.64
N THR A 447 26.51 4.17 6.74
CA THR A 447 27.09 2.91 7.24
C THR A 447 26.13 1.77 6.96
N PHE A 448 26.63 0.74 6.28
CA PHE A 448 25.94 -0.51 5.99
C PHE A 448 26.44 -1.54 7.00
N ASN A 449 25.55 -1.98 7.89
CA ASN A 449 25.82 -3.08 8.82
C ASN A 449 25.35 -4.37 8.19
N ILE A 450 26.26 -5.28 7.90
CA ILE A 450 26.02 -6.53 7.18
C ILE A 450 26.30 -7.68 8.12
N THR A 451 25.29 -8.53 8.32
CA THR A 451 25.38 -9.72 9.17
C THR A 451 25.18 -10.97 8.31
N ALA A 452 26.09 -11.90 8.42
CA ALA A 452 25.91 -13.24 7.86
C ALA A 452 25.22 -14.13 8.89
N LEU A 453 24.10 -14.77 8.50
CA LEU A 453 23.28 -15.62 9.35
C LEU A 453 23.28 -17.04 8.77
N ASN A 454 23.25 -18.07 9.63
CA ASN A 454 22.97 -19.43 9.19
C ASN A 454 21.45 -19.66 9.00
N GLU A 455 21.06 -20.87 8.63
CA GLU A 455 19.65 -21.25 8.43
C GLU A 455 18.80 -21.20 9.71
N GLN A 456 19.41 -21.28 10.91
CA GLN A 456 18.75 -21.12 12.21
C GLN A 456 18.75 -19.65 12.69
N ASN A 457 19.13 -18.70 11.84
CA ASN A 457 19.26 -17.27 12.17
C ASN A 457 20.34 -16.94 13.23
N VAL A 458 21.33 -17.81 13.39
CA VAL A 458 22.49 -17.54 14.25
C VAL A 458 23.52 -16.71 13.47
N THR A 459 24.03 -15.68 14.09
CA THR A 459 25.08 -14.82 13.52
C THR A 459 26.38 -15.60 13.34
N LEU A 460 26.86 -15.66 12.10
CA LEU A 460 28.15 -16.25 11.73
C LEU A 460 29.28 -15.21 11.72
N GLY A 461 28.94 -13.97 11.37
CA GLY A 461 29.86 -12.86 11.35
C GLY A 461 29.16 -11.56 11.01
N THR A 462 29.81 -10.45 11.36
CA THR A 462 29.36 -9.09 11.07
C THR A 462 30.44 -8.32 10.33
N TYR A 463 30.01 -7.46 9.42
CA TYR A 463 30.88 -6.56 8.65
C TYR A 463 30.19 -5.20 8.53
N ALA A 464 30.95 -4.11 8.71
CA ALA A 464 30.43 -2.76 8.53
C ALA A 464 31.19 -2.06 7.41
N GLN A 465 30.48 -1.52 6.43
CA GLN A 465 31.03 -0.70 5.35
C GLN A 465 30.51 0.72 5.49
N GLN A 466 31.39 1.66 5.72
CA GLN A 466 31.05 3.07 5.66
C GLN A 466 31.39 3.63 4.28
N LEU A 467 30.42 4.31 3.68
CA LEU A 467 30.61 5.09 2.47
C LEU A 467 30.50 6.58 2.81
N THR A 468 31.48 7.33 2.38
CA THR A 468 31.49 8.79 2.50
C THR A 468 31.33 9.35 1.08
N PRO A 469 30.14 9.89 0.71
CA PRO A 469 30.00 10.57 -0.56
C PRO A 469 30.79 11.87 -0.49
N GLY A 470 31.75 12.01 -1.34
CA GLY A 470 32.60 13.19 -1.35
C GLY A 470 33.61 13.11 -2.46
N GLY A 471 33.20 13.41 -3.66
CA GLY A 471 34.07 13.94 -4.68
C GLY A 471 33.83 15.43 -4.76
N ALA A 472 34.82 16.25 -4.63
CA ALA A 472 34.72 17.65 -5.01
C ALA A 472 34.23 17.70 -6.46
N VAL A 473 33.13 18.41 -6.73
CA VAL A 473 32.68 18.65 -8.08
C VAL A 473 33.67 19.62 -8.74
N TRP A 474 34.18 19.25 -9.91
CA TRP A 474 35.08 20.08 -10.66
C TRP A 474 34.54 21.51 -10.78
N GLY A 475 35.32 22.48 -10.32
CA GLY A 475 34.95 23.91 -10.31
C GLY A 475 34.29 24.43 -9.05
N SER A 476 34.00 23.57 -8.04
CA SER A 476 33.29 23.97 -6.79
C SER A 476 34.17 23.88 -5.53
N PHE A 477 35.48 23.58 -5.65
CA PHE A 477 36.38 23.42 -4.50
C PHE A 477 37.68 24.22 -4.63
N THR A 478 38.26 24.55 -3.47
CA THR A 478 39.59 25.17 -3.41
C THR A 478 40.66 24.08 -3.49
N TRP A 479 41.61 24.23 -4.39
CA TRP A 479 42.76 23.32 -4.54
C TRP A 479 43.48 23.11 -3.21
N GLY A 480 43.72 21.87 -2.84
CA GLY A 480 44.37 21.49 -1.59
C GLY A 480 43.44 21.25 -0.41
N SER A 481 42.11 21.54 -0.51
CA SER A 481 41.14 21.34 0.55
C SER A 481 40.18 20.14 0.32
N ALA A 482 40.23 19.51 -0.83
CA ALA A 482 39.35 18.40 -1.17
C ALA A 482 40.14 17.12 -1.47
N ASN A 483 39.69 16.01 -0.89
CA ASN A 483 40.18 14.69 -1.24
C ASN A 483 39.49 14.20 -2.50
N TRP A 484 40.22 13.68 -3.46
CA TRP A 484 39.70 12.93 -4.58
C TRP A 484 39.21 11.57 -4.05
N SER A 485 37.98 11.47 -3.64
CA SER A 485 37.38 10.18 -3.33
C SER A 485 36.59 9.65 -4.52
N ALA A 486 36.54 8.33 -4.67
CA ALA A 486 35.64 7.71 -5.63
C ALA A 486 34.23 8.23 -5.39
N ASN A 487 33.51 8.56 -6.46
CA ASN A 487 32.12 9.04 -6.36
C ASN A 487 31.24 7.91 -5.83
N ALA A 488 31.04 7.85 -4.52
CA ALA A 488 30.24 6.84 -3.86
C ALA A 488 28.74 6.89 -4.25
N SER A 489 28.32 7.91 -5.00
CA SER A 489 26.96 7.99 -5.57
C SER A 489 26.72 6.99 -6.70
N VAL A 490 27.79 6.43 -7.30
CA VAL A 490 27.69 5.35 -8.27
C VAL A 490 27.92 4.03 -7.52
N PRO A 491 27.04 3.03 -7.66
CA PRO A 491 27.25 1.73 -7.03
C PRO A 491 28.59 1.11 -7.45
N ALA A 492 29.34 0.64 -6.47
CA ALA A 492 30.60 -0.04 -6.68
C ALA A 492 30.67 -1.32 -5.84
N THR A 493 31.50 -2.26 -6.28
CA THR A 493 31.69 -3.53 -5.57
C THR A 493 32.73 -3.36 -4.47
N TYR A 494 32.34 -3.64 -3.23
CA TYR A 494 33.19 -3.57 -2.05
C TYR A 494 33.50 -4.98 -1.54
N PRO A 495 34.78 -5.37 -1.40
CA PRO A 495 35.15 -6.63 -0.80
C PRO A 495 34.78 -6.63 0.68
N MET A 496 34.30 -7.77 1.19
CA MET A 496 33.94 -7.93 2.60
C MET A 496 34.97 -8.80 3.29
N ALA A 497 35.63 -8.22 4.30
CA ALA A 497 36.58 -8.93 5.18
C ALA A 497 35.87 -9.33 6.48
N TRP A 498 35.54 -10.60 6.61
CA TRP A 498 34.92 -11.13 7.81
C TRP A 498 35.96 -11.33 8.92
N PRO A 499 35.62 -11.05 10.19
CA PRO A 499 36.57 -11.16 11.31
C PRO A 499 37.01 -12.62 11.58
N ALA A 500 36.21 -13.59 11.13
CA ALA A 500 36.52 -15.01 11.18
C ALA A 500 36.01 -15.72 9.92
N PRO A 501 36.55 -16.89 9.58
CA PRO A 501 36.05 -17.69 8.46
C PRO A 501 34.56 -18.05 8.66
N LEU A 502 33.72 -17.72 7.69
CA LEU A 502 32.31 -18.10 7.71
C LEU A 502 32.16 -19.54 7.25
N VAL A 503 31.73 -20.42 8.14
CA VAL A 503 31.46 -21.84 7.87
C VAL A 503 29.96 -22.11 8.07
N PHE A 504 29.31 -22.71 7.10
CA PHE A 504 27.85 -22.87 7.07
C PHE A 504 27.41 -24.01 6.12
N ALA A 505 26.20 -24.48 6.28
CA ALA A 505 25.51 -25.29 5.26
C ALA A 505 24.70 -24.37 4.30
N LYS A 506 23.99 -23.40 4.87
CA LYS A 506 23.29 -22.33 4.15
C LYS A 506 23.52 -21.00 4.88
N ILE A 507 23.60 -19.93 4.13
CA ILE A 507 23.84 -18.56 4.63
C ILE A 507 22.77 -17.59 4.12
N ALA A 508 22.34 -16.68 4.96
CA ALA A 508 21.56 -15.50 4.59
C ALA A 508 22.36 -14.23 4.92
N LEU A 509 22.11 -13.19 4.17
CA LEU A 509 22.63 -11.84 4.44
C LEU A 509 21.53 -10.97 5.01
N ASP A 510 21.89 -10.26 6.05
CA ASP A 510 21.07 -9.28 6.74
C ASP A 510 21.77 -7.92 6.69
N VAL A 511 21.22 -6.95 5.96
CA VAL A 511 21.80 -5.63 5.74
C VAL A 511 20.91 -4.59 6.40
N VAL A 512 21.43 -3.89 7.40
CA VAL A 512 20.73 -2.84 8.13
C VAL A 512 21.44 -1.50 7.89
N VAL A 513 20.66 -0.51 7.48
CA VAL A 513 21.13 0.85 7.23
C VAL A 513 20.22 1.83 7.93
N GLN A 514 20.79 2.67 8.79
CA GLN A 514 20.07 3.80 9.38
C GLN A 514 20.61 5.08 8.72
N SER A 515 19.83 5.66 7.83
CA SER A 515 20.24 6.84 7.09
C SER A 515 19.02 7.70 6.71
N SER A 516 19.21 9.00 6.73
CA SER A 516 18.30 9.98 6.12
C SER A 516 18.75 10.39 4.72
N ASN A 517 19.82 9.76 4.21
CA ASN A 517 20.38 10.04 2.89
C ASN A 517 20.08 8.89 1.91
N PRO A 518 20.03 9.17 0.61
CA PRO A 518 19.85 8.13 -0.39
C PRO A 518 21.11 7.22 -0.44
N PHE A 519 20.83 5.92 -0.59
CA PHE A 519 21.85 4.89 -0.78
C PHE A 519 21.31 3.79 -1.71
N GLN A 520 22.20 2.88 -2.10
CA GLN A 520 21.88 1.77 -2.99
C GLN A 520 22.52 0.48 -2.45
N ILE A 521 21.77 -0.62 -2.51
CA ILE A 521 22.26 -1.97 -2.22
C ILE A 521 21.96 -2.81 -3.46
N GLY A 522 23.01 -3.42 -4.01
CA GLY A 522 22.93 -4.22 -5.21
C GLY A 522 23.23 -5.69 -4.95
N THR A 523 23.95 -6.26 -5.89
CA THR A 523 24.27 -7.69 -5.91
C THR A 523 25.34 -8.05 -4.88
N PHE A 524 25.10 -9.13 -4.18
CA PHE A 524 26.09 -9.82 -3.36
C PHE A 524 26.74 -10.93 -4.17
N TYR A 525 28.07 -11.00 -4.11
CA TYR A 525 28.88 -12.05 -4.69
C TYR A 525 29.63 -12.81 -3.60
N ALA A 526 29.63 -14.11 -3.67
CA ALA A 526 30.47 -14.95 -2.82
C ALA A 526 31.07 -16.10 -3.63
N ARG A 527 32.28 -16.47 -3.25
CA ARG A 527 32.90 -17.73 -3.66
C ARG A 527 33.15 -18.56 -2.42
N TYR A 528 32.70 -19.79 -2.41
CA TYR A 528 32.86 -20.71 -1.31
C TYR A 528 33.45 -22.04 -1.76
N GLN A 529 34.05 -22.74 -0.82
CA GLN A 529 34.64 -24.08 -1.00
C GLN A 529 34.04 -25.07 -0.02
N ASP A 530 34.00 -26.33 -0.42
CA ASP A 530 33.59 -27.43 0.47
C ASP A 530 34.71 -27.68 1.51
N THR A 531 34.35 -27.72 2.80
CA THR A 531 35.28 -27.97 3.90
C THR A 531 35.19 -29.40 4.45
N GLY A 532 34.17 -30.17 4.01
CA GLY A 532 33.94 -31.56 4.43
C GLY A 532 32.47 -31.87 4.67
N TYR A 533 32.19 -33.13 5.00
CA TYR A 533 30.85 -33.56 5.36
C TYR A 533 30.50 -33.10 6.79
N ILE A 534 29.24 -32.73 7.00
CA ILE A 534 28.70 -32.50 8.35
C ILE A 534 28.71 -33.88 9.06
N ASN A 535 29.62 -34.09 9.99
CA ASN A 535 29.49 -35.21 10.90
C ASN A 535 28.22 -34.98 11.75
N GLN A 536 27.18 -35.74 11.48
CA GLN A 536 26.07 -35.89 12.42
C GLN A 536 26.58 -36.79 13.56
N GLY A 537 27.11 -36.15 14.61
CA GLY A 537 27.42 -36.82 15.86
C GLY A 537 26.17 -37.02 16.70
#